data_84fd4f0df9fd1ee9b11b228381b8d50f
#
_entry.id   84fd4f0df9fd1ee9b11b228381b8d50f
#
_cell.length_a   1.000
_cell.length_b   1.000
_cell.length_c   1.000
_cell.angle_alpha   90.00
_cell.angle_beta   90.00
_cell.angle_gamma   90.00
#
_symmetry.space_group_name_H-M   'P 1'
#
loop_
_entity.id
_entity.type
_entity.pdbx_description
1 polymer ?
#
loop_
_entity_poly.entity_id
_entity_poly.type
_entity_poly.pdbx_seq_one_letter_code
_entity_poly.pdbx_strand_id
1 'polypeptide(L)'
;MSSNVRVTDAGVEQIIHPRPSSIVAALYTLRDLETDVVIIHGPSGCCFKHSRLLEEDGIRVVTTAMDETNFVFGGDQVLTKVIRRAVELFNPSLLGVIGSCASMIIGENIHQAVLDANPPCPTIEVEIHAGYRDNTYGAIATLEAAADAGVLDPAEYLRQKELLIKATDLEKIAGVASMEYIQPSRGDLKYITAKKLLGFLEHNKKGVVVLNAKKETAYQFADILIALSAVAGELGNEYLK
;
A
#
# COMPACT_ATOMS: atom_id res chain seq x y z
N MET A 1 -23.31 2.18 -7.48
CA MET A 1 -24.04 2.06 -6.19
C MET A 1 -23.48 0.85 -5.46
N SER A 2 -22.63 1.05 -4.48
CA SER A 2 -22.06 -0.04 -3.66
C SER A 2 -23.00 -0.23 -2.48
N SER A 3 -23.80 -1.30 -2.52
CA SER A 3 -24.63 -1.68 -1.38
C SER A 3 -23.74 -2.38 -0.35
N ASN A 4 -23.35 -1.68 0.67
CA ASN A 4 -22.78 -2.31 1.87
C ASN A 4 -23.90 -3.05 2.59
N VAL A 5 -24.02 -4.32 2.36
CA VAL A 5 -24.92 -5.16 3.15
C VAL A 5 -24.19 -5.57 4.43
N ARG A 6 -24.69 -5.11 5.55
CA ARG A 6 -24.21 -5.49 6.86
C ARG A 6 -24.90 -6.79 7.26
N VAL A 7 -24.15 -7.80 7.66
CA VAL A 7 -24.70 -9.01 8.20
C VAL A 7 -24.91 -8.86 9.69
N THR A 8 -26.11 -9.10 10.11
CA THR A 8 -26.47 -9.34 11.51
C THR A 8 -26.65 -10.83 11.73
N ASP A 9 -26.48 -11.33 12.95
CA ASP A 9 -26.53 -12.73 13.37
C ASP A 9 -27.86 -13.50 13.08
N ALA A 10 -28.68 -12.97 12.20
CA ALA A 10 -30.02 -13.49 11.90
C ALA A 10 -30.07 -14.33 10.60
N GLY A 11 -28.98 -14.97 10.19
CA GLY A 11 -29.00 -15.93 9.06
C GLY A 11 -29.17 -15.31 7.68
N VAL A 12 -28.87 -14.03 7.53
CA VAL A 12 -28.80 -13.37 6.22
C VAL A 12 -27.45 -13.64 5.60
N GLU A 13 -27.41 -14.05 4.33
CA GLU A 13 -26.15 -14.22 3.59
C GLU A 13 -25.30 -12.95 3.66
N GLN A 14 -24.07 -13.12 4.09
CA GLN A 14 -23.11 -12.03 4.22
C GLN A 14 -22.51 -11.70 2.88
N ILE A 15 -22.88 -10.58 2.30
CA ILE A 15 -22.15 -10.04 1.14
C ILE A 15 -20.94 -9.30 1.67
N ILE A 16 -19.81 -10.01 1.71
CA ILE A 16 -18.52 -9.41 2.04
C ILE A 16 -17.98 -8.74 0.78
N HIS A 17 -17.81 -7.42 0.82
CA HIS A 17 -17.13 -6.76 -0.25
C HIS A 17 -15.63 -7.15 -0.20
N PRO A 18 -15.07 -7.71 -1.28
CA PRO A 18 -13.68 -8.13 -1.28
C PRO A 18 -12.76 -6.93 -1.02
N ARG A 19 -11.75 -7.16 -0.19
CA ARG A 19 -10.71 -6.16 0.02
C ARG A 19 -9.84 -6.03 -1.23
N PRO A 20 -9.23 -4.85 -1.46
CA PRO A 20 -8.26 -4.66 -2.54
C PRO A 20 -7.10 -5.65 -2.41
N SER A 21 -6.48 -5.96 -3.55
CA SER A 21 -5.39 -6.93 -3.59
C SER A 21 -4.11 -6.39 -2.93
N SER A 22 -3.30 -7.31 -2.45
CA SER A 22 -2.00 -7.02 -1.84
C SER A 22 -1.05 -6.25 -2.76
N ILE A 23 -1.02 -6.57 -4.05
CA ILE A 23 -0.15 -5.88 -5.02
C ILE A 23 -0.50 -4.39 -5.17
N VAL A 24 -1.78 -4.04 -5.09
CA VAL A 24 -2.22 -2.64 -5.13
C VAL A 24 -1.70 -1.89 -3.91
N ALA A 25 -1.81 -2.48 -2.72
CA ALA A 25 -1.29 -1.87 -1.51
C ALA A 25 0.24 -1.73 -1.53
N ALA A 26 0.95 -2.72 -2.08
CA ALA A 26 2.40 -2.62 -2.27
C ALA A 26 2.79 -1.42 -3.14
N LEU A 27 2.09 -1.22 -4.26
CA LEU A 27 2.29 -0.06 -5.12
C LEU A 27 2.12 1.27 -4.37
N TYR A 28 1.05 1.41 -3.60
CA TYR A 28 0.81 2.63 -2.81
C TYR A 28 1.81 2.79 -1.66
N THR A 29 2.26 1.69 -1.05
CA THR A 29 3.28 1.74 0.00
C THR A 29 4.64 2.17 -0.57
N LEU A 30 5.05 1.66 -1.73
CA LEU A 30 6.25 2.13 -2.43
C LEU A 30 6.16 3.61 -2.79
N ARG A 31 4.99 4.09 -3.22
CA ARG A 31 4.74 5.51 -3.42
C ARG A 31 5.00 6.33 -2.14
N ASP A 32 4.47 5.87 -1.02
CA ASP A 32 4.57 6.57 0.26
C ASP A 32 6.00 6.52 0.84
N LEU A 33 6.80 5.53 0.43
CA LEU A 33 8.25 5.45 0.68
C LEU A 33 9.07 6.32 -0.29
N GLU A 34 8.40 7.11 -1.15
CA GLU A 34 9.01 8.02 -2.13
C GLU A 34 9.91 7.33 -3.16
N THR A 35 9.55 6.11 -3.55
CA THR A 35 10.24 5.36 -4.61
C THR A 35 10.13 6.10 -5.95
N ASP A 36 11.24 6.26 -6.67
CA ASP A 36 11.25 6.97 -7.96
C ASP A 36 10.69 6.13 -9.10
N VAL A 37 11.06 4.85 -9.12
CA VAL A 37 10.67 3.89 -10.16
C VAL A 37 10.15 2.62 -9.52
N VAL A 38 9.03 2.13 -10.00
CA VAL A 38 8.47 0.82 -9.63
C VAL A 38 8.39 -0.07 -10.85
N ILE A 39 8.94 -1.28 -10.77
CA ILE A 39 8.86 -2.30 -11.80
C ILE A 39 7.88 -3.37 -11.37
N ILE A 40 6.84 -3.60 -12.17
CA ILE A 40 5.90 -4.70 -11.99
C ILE A 40 6.36 -5.88 -12.85
N HIS A 41 6.77 -6.96 -12.22
CA HIS A 41 7.16 -8.18 -12.92
C HIS A 41 5.93 -9.05 -13.19
N GLY A 42 5.40 -8.94 -14.41
CA GLY A 42 4.17 -9.60 -14.82
C GLY A 42 3.64 -9.12 -16.16
N PRO A 43 2.45 -9.59 -16.55
CA PRO A 43 1.76 -9.15 -17.75
C PRO A 43 1.49 -7.64 -17.77
N SER A 44 1.46 -7.04 -18.95
CA SER A 44 1.26 -5.58 -19.14
C SER A 44 -0.04 -5.02 -18.56
N GLY A 45 -1.07 -5.86 -18.39
CA GLY A 45 -2.33 -5.46 -17.78
C GLY A 45 -2.38 -5.44 -16.26
N CYS A 46 -1.34 -5.98 -15.59
CA CYS A 46 -1.30 -6.03 -14.13
C CYS A 46 -1.32 -4.63 -13.53
N CYS A 47 -2.34 -4.37 -12.69
CA CYS A 47 -2.49 -3.11 -11.96
C CYS A 47 -2.55 -1.83 -12.82
N PHE A 48 -2.87 -1.92 -14.10
CA PHE A 48 -2.84 -0.81 -15.06
C PHE A 48 -3.52 0.46 -14.53
N LYS A 49 -4.72 0.36 -13.97
CA LYS A 49 -5.44 1.51 -13.41
C LYS A 49 -4.64 2.20 -12.29
N HIS A 50 -4.07 1.41 -11.40
CA HIS A 50 -3.32 1.94 -10.24
C HIS A 50 -1.97 2.50 -10.66
N SER A 51 -1.32 1.86 -11.65
CA SER A 51 -0.09 2.39 -12.25
C SER A 51 -0.29 3.79 -12.82
N ARG A 52 -1.38 4.02 -13.53
CA ARG A 52 -1.72 5.35 -14.08
C ARG A 52 -1.92 6.40 -12.98
N LEU A 53 -2.59 6.05 -11.88
CA LEU A 53 -2.77 6.97 -10.76
C LEU A 53 -1.44 7.30 -10.06
N LEU A 54 -0.53 6.33 -9.96
CA LEU A 54 0.79 6.54 -9.37
C LEU A 54 1.69 7.42 -10.26
N GLU A 55 1.56 7.30 -11.57
CA GLU A 55 2.24 8.18 -12.53
C GLU A 55 1.78 9.64 -12.38
N GLU A 56 0.51 9.89 -12.08
CA GLU A 56 -0.01 11.22 -11.74
C GLU A 56 0.61 11.78 -10.45
N ASP A 57 0.99 10.90 -9.52
CA ASP A 57 1.73 11.27 -8.29
C ASP A 57 3.25 11.46 -8.53
N GLY A 58 3.73 11.28 -9.77
CA GLY A 58 5.12 11.50 -10.17
C GLY A 58 6.02 10.28 -10.09
N ILE A 59 5.50 9.09 -9.81
CA ILE A 59 6.26 7.84 -9.82
C ILE A 59 6.32 7.28 -11.23
N ARG A 60 7.44 6.71 -11.62
CA ARG A 60 7.58 5.97 -12.87
C ARG A 60 7.20 4.51 -12.64
N VAL A 61 6.15 4.04 -13.31
CA VAL A 61 5.73 2.64 -13.23
C VAL A 61 6.06 1.94 -14.55
N VAL A 62 6.86 0.88 -14.45
CA VAL A 62 7.34 0.08 -15.58
C VAL A 62 6.84 -1.35 -15.41
N THR A 63 6.59 -2.05 -16.49
CA THR A 63 6.22 -3.47 -16.48
C THR A 63 7.19 -4.29 -17.33
N THR A 64 7.44 -5.53 -16.94
CA THR A 64 8.18 -6.48 -17.77
C THR A 64 7.35 -6.98 -18.95
N ALA A 65 6.04 -6.73 -18.94
CA ALA A 65 5.09 -7.12 -19.99
C ALA A 65 5.21 -8.59 -20.40
N MET A 66 5.32 -9.49 -19.40
CA MET A 66 5.45 -10.94 -19.64
C MET A 66 4.39 -11.46 -20.60
N ASP A 67 4.84 -12.20 -21.60
CA ASP A 67 4.04 -12.89 -22.61
C ASP A 67 4.01 -14.41 -22.37
N GLU A 68 3.36 -15.17 -23.25
CA GLU A 68 3.26 -16.63 -23.15
C GLU A 68 4.61 -17.31 -23.15
N THR A 69 5.60 -16.76 -23.85
CA THR A 69 6.96 -17.31 -23.90
C THR A 69 7.62 -17.21 -22.54
N ASN A 70 7.45 -16.08 -21.86
CA ASN A 70 7.99 -15.87 -20.50
C ASN A 70 7.31 -16.78 -19.47
N PHE A 71 6.02 -17.10 -19.67
CA PHE A 71 5.33 -18.05 -18.78
C PHE A 71 5.83 -19.49 -18.92
N VAL A 72 6.32 -19.87 -20.09
CA VAL A 72 6.82 -21.23 -20.36
C VAL A 72 8.29 -21.37 -20.02
N PHE A 73 9.10 -20.38 -20.34
CA PHE A 73 10.58 -20.46 -20.28
C PHE A 73 11.21 -19.62 -19.17
N GLY A 74 10.40 -18.86 -18.42
CA GLY A 74 10.84 -17.95 -17.38
C GLY A 74 11.04 -16.51 -17.88
N GLY A 75 10.86 -15.56 -16.99
CA GLY A 75 10.95 -14.12 -17.24
C GLY A 75 12.11 -13.41 -16.50
N ASP A 76 12.93 -14.13 -15.73
CA ASP A 76 14.03 -13.55 -14.93
C ASP A 76 14.99 -12.71 -15.76
N GLN A 77 15.35 -13.17 -16.97
CA GLN A 77 16.21 -12.41 -17.88
C GLN A 77 15.53 -11.14 -18.40
N VAL A 78 14.21 -11.17 -18.57
CA VAL A 78 13.43 -9.99 -18.97
C VAL A 78 13.42 -8.98 -17.83
N LEU A 79 13.21 -9.44 -16.60
CA LEU A 79 13.26 -8.59 -15.41
C LEU A 79 14.63 -7.92 -15.28
N THR A 80 15.71 -8.67 -15.34
CA THR A 80 17.09 -8.15 -15.30
C THR A 80 17.34 -7.06 -16.35
N LYS A 81 16.90 -7.27 -17.59
CA LYS A 81 17.02 -6.28 -18.67
C LYS A 81 16.19 -5.02 -18.39
N VAL A 82 14.96 -5.19 -17.90
CA VAL A 82 14.06 -4.07 -17.58
C VAL A 82 14.61 -3.24 -16.42
N ILE A 83 15.17 -3.87 -15.38
CA ILE A 83 15.83 -3.17 -14.28
C ILE A 83 16.97 -2.29 -14.81
N ARG A 84 17.90 -2.86 -15.59
CA ARG A 84 19.02 -2.11 -16.17
C ARG A 84 18.54 -0.94 -17.01
N ARG A 85 17.53 -1.18 -17.84
CA ARG A 85 16.98 -0.13 -18.71
C ARG A 85 16.27 0.98 -17.94
N ALA A 86 15.54 0.61 -16.88
CA ALA A 86 14.90 1.60 -16.01
C ALA A 86 15.91 2.48 -15.28
N VAL A 87 17.01 1.88 -14.79
CA VAL A 87 18.12 2.63 -14.18
C VAL A 87 18.77 3.59 -15.19
N GLU A 88 19.07 3.14 -16.39
CA GLU A 88 19.65 3.99 -17.44
C GLU A 88 18.76 5.18 -17.82
N LEU A 89 17.46 4.95 -17.91
CA LEU A 89 16.50 5.96 -18.38
C LEU A 89 16.13 6.97 -17.31
N PHE A 90 15.98 6.53 -16.07
CA PHE A 90 15.37 7.35 -15.02
C PHE A 90 16.34 7.72 -13.90
N ASN A 91 17.51 7.06 -13.82
CA ASN A 91 18.52 7.29 -12.77
C ASN A 91 17.89 7.38 -11.36
N PRO A 92 17.15 6.35 -10.89
CA PRO A 92 16.42 6.41 -9.63
C PRO A 92 17.37 6.45 -8.43
N SER A 93 16.97 7.14 -7.37
CA SER A 93 17.60 7.06 -6.05
C SER A 93 17.04 5.92 -5.21
N LEU A 94 15.83 5.47 -5.51
CA LEU A 94 15.18 4.32 -4.91
C LEU A 94 14.35 3.57 -5.96
N LEU A 95 14.56 2.25 -6.04
CA LEU A 95 13.88 1.36 -6.96
C LEU A 95 12.98 0.39 -6.20
N GLY A 96 11.76 0.17 -6.68
CA GLY A 96 10.87 -0.90 -6.21
C GLY A 96 10.68 -1.97 -7.29
N VAL A 97 10.76 -3.24 -6.93
CA VAL A 97 10.45 -4.37 -7.82
C VAL A 97 9.35 -5.21 -7.18
N ILE A 98 8.23 -5.38 -7.85
CA ILE A 98 7.09 -6.14 -7.35
C ILE A 98 6.84 -7.34 -8.25
N GLY A 99 6.81 -8.53 -7.65
CA GLY A 99 6.30 -9.74 -8.31
C GLY A 99 4.78 -9.71 -8.41
N SER A 100 4.26 -9.99 -9.59
CA SER A 100 2.82 -10.22 -9.77
C SER A 100 2.42 -11.63 -9.37
N CYS A 101 1.11 -11.90 -9.24
CA CYS A 101 0.64 -13.27 -9.02
C CYS A 101 1.12 -14.23 -10.14
N ALA A 102 1.26 -13.74 -11.35
CA ALA A 102 1.70 -14.52 -12.49
C ALA A 102 3.17 -14.97 -12.33
N SER A 103 4.09 -14.04 -12.05
CA SER A 103 5.50 -14.36 -11.82
C SER A 103 5.70 -15.27 -10.60
N MET A 104 4.90 -15.06 -9.54
CA MET A 104 5.00 -15.91 -8.34
C MET A 104 4.47 -17.32 -8.56
N ILE A 105 3.44 -17.51 -9.38
CA ILE A 105 2.90 -18.85 -9.71
C ILE A 105 3.91 -19.69 -10.48
N ILE A 106 4.68 -19.10 -11.40
CA ILE A 106 5.70 -19.81 -12.18
C ILE A 106 7.04 -19.91 -11.46
N GLY A 107 7.16 -19.33 -10.26
CA GLY A 107 8.36 -19.48 -9.42
C GLY A 107 9.54 -18.61 -9.83
N GLU A 108 9.29 -17.42 -10.39
CA GLU A 108 10.34 -16.46 -10.72
C GLU A 108 11.13 -16.02 -9.47
N ASN A 109 12.43 -15.87 -9.63
CA ASN A 109 13.33 -15.43 -8.57
C ASN A 109 13.69 -13.93 -8.74
N ILE A 110 12.88 -13.06 -8.15
CA ILE A 110 13.09 -11.61 -8.24
C ILE A 110 14.44 -11.21 -7.65
N HIS A 111 14.81 -11.80 -6.52
CA HIS A 111 16.07 -11.48 -5.85
C HIS A 111 17.27 -11.76 -6.75
N GLN A 112 17.30 -12.92 -7.39
CA GLN A 112 18.41 -13.26 -8.31
C GLN A 112 18.46 -12.29 -9.50
N ALA A 113 17.30 -11.93 -10.07
CA ALA A 113 17.24 -10.97 -11.18
C ALA A 113 17.74 -9.58 -10.79
N VAL A 114 17.47 -9.13 -9.56
CA VAL A 114 17.99 -7.86 -9.01
C VAL A 114 19.50 -7.96 -8.80
N LEU A 115 20.00 -9.04 -8.23
CA LEU A 115 21.45 -9.27 -8.08
C LEU A 115 22.15 -9.25 -9.44
N ASP A 116 21.61 -9.94 -10.44
CA ASP A 116 22.17 -9.98 -11.80
C ASP A 116 22.12 -8.62 -12.50
N ALA A 117 21.09 -7.83 -12.22
CA ALA A 117 20.97 -6.47 -12.74
C ALA A 117 21.95 -5.50 -12.09
N ASN A 118 22.26 -5.69 -10.81
CA ASN A 118 23.16 -4.92 -9.98
C ASN A 118 22.87 -3.39 -10.06
N PRO A 119 21.66 -2.93 -9.69
CA PRO A 119 21.31 -1.51 -9.74
C PRO A 119 22.18 -0.71 -8.77
N PRO A 120 22.56 0.56 -9.10
CA PRO A 120 23.43 1.38 -8.28
C PRO A 120 22.71 2.05 -7.09
N CYS A 121 21.43 1.82 -6.93
CA CYS A 121 20.59 2.39 -5.87
C CYS A 121 19.96 1.29 -5.00
N PRO A 122 19.52 1.62 -3.79
CA PRO A 122 18.73 0.70 -2.97
C PRO A 122 17.51 0.19 -3.74
N THR A 123 17.21 -1.10 -3.58
CA THR A 123 16.09 -1.75 -4.26
C THR A 123 15.22 -2.48 -3.26
N ILE A 124 13.93 -2.17 -3.24
CA ILE A 124 12.92 -2.84 -2.42
C ILE A 124 12.30 -3.95 -3.27
N GLU A 125 12.50 -5.19 -2.87
CA GLU A 125 12.03 -6.38 -3.56
C GLU A 125 10.81 -6.94 -2.87
N VAL A 126 9.65 -6.91 -3.54
CA VAL A 126 8.38 -7.28 -2.93
C VAL A 126 7.78 -8.48 -3.64
N GLU A 127 7.79 -9.63 -2.98
CA GLU A 127 7.13 -10.84 -3.44
C GLU A 127 5.71 -10.91 -2.87
N ILE A 128 4.71 -10.83 -3.75
CA ILE A 128 3.32 -10.78 -3.35
C ILE A 128 2.49 -11.86 -4.00
N HIS A 129 1.94 -12.72 -3.17
CA HIS A 129 0.93 -13.69 -3.59
C HIS A 129 -0.45 -13.00 -3.69
N ALA A 130 -0.70 -12.32 -4.83
CA ALA A 130 -1.98 -11.69 -5.11
C ALA A 130 -3.08 -12.77 -5.20
N GLY A 131 -4.29 -12.39 -4.76
CA GLY A 131 -5.46 -13.29 -4.77
C GLY A 131 -5.71 -14.05 -3.47
N TYR A 132 -4.69 -14.27 -2.64
CA TYR A 132 -4.82 -14.95 -1.36
C TYR A 132 -4.73 -14.03 -0.14
N ARG A 133 -4.29 -12.80 -0.34
CA ARG A 133 -4.02 -11.84 0.73
C ARG A 133 -4.63 -10.48 0.41
N ASP A 134 -5.04 -9.79 1.47
CA ASP A 134 -5.62 -8.46 1.36
C ASP A 134 -4.55 -7.34 1.25
N ASN A 135 -5.03 -6.11 1.11
CA ASN A 135 -4.20 -4.93 1.00
C ASN A 135 -3.32 -4.68 2.24
N THR A 136 -3.80 -4.99 3.44
CA THR A 136 -3.01 -4.84 4.68
C THR A 136 -1.76 -5.72 4.62
N TYR A 137 -1.89 -6.95 4.15
CA TYR A 137 -0.74 -7.84 3.95
C TYR A 137 0.27 -7.24 2.96
N GLY A 138 -0.20 -6.72 1.82
CA GLY A 138 0.69 -6.12 0.82
C GLY A 138 1.47 -4.92 1.35
N ALA A 139 0.82 -4.06 2.14
CA ALA A 139 1.49 -2.94 2.78
C ALA A 139 2.56 -3.41 3.77
N ILE A 140 2.23 -4.37 4.64
CA ILE A 140 3.18 -4.92 5.62
C ILE A 140 4.38 -5.59 4.94
N ALA A 141 4.15 -6.42 3.91
CA ALA A 141 5.22 -7.07 3.17
C ALA A 141 6.16 -6.07 2.48
N THR A 142 5.62 -4.97 1.98
CA THR A 142 6.44 -3.90 1.37
C THR A 142 7.27 -3.15 2.40
N LEU A 143 6.72 -2.87 3.59
CA LEU A 143 7.48 -2.24 4.67
C LEU A 143 8.57 -3.17 5.21
N GLU A 144 8.32 -4.47 5.27
CA GLU A 144 9.32 -5.49 5.63
C GLU A 144 10.46 -5.50 4.62
N ALA A 145 10.15 -5.60 3.34
CA ALA A 145 11.13 -5.54 2.26
C ALA A 145 11.93 -4.22 2.26
N ALA A 146 11.31 -3.10 2.61
CA ALA A 146 12.00 -1.82 2.75
C ALA A 146 12.95 -1.80 3.95
N ALA A 147 12.61 -2.47 5.04
CA ALA A 147 13.50 -2.62 6.18
C ALA A 147 14.69 -3.54 5.84
N ASP A 148 14.44 -4.65 5.14
CA ASP A 148 15.48 -5.58 4.69
C ASP A 148 16.45 -4.90 3.71
N ALA A 149 15.94 -4.02 2.85
CA ALA A 149 16.75 -3.20 1.93
C ALA A 149 17.50 -2.03 2.62
N GLY A 150 17.33 -1.85 3.94
CA GLY A 150 17.95 -0.76 4.69
C GLY A 150 17.37 0.64 4.40
N VAL A 151 16.20 0.70 3.76
CA VAL A 151 15.50 1.95 3.43
C VAL A 151 14.64 2.43 4.60
N LEU A 152 14.13 1.49 5.39
CA LEU A 152 13.29 1.74 6.56
C LEU A 152 13.98 1.22 7.82
N ASP A 153 13.89 1.96 8.92
CA ASP A 153 14.35 1.48 10.23
C ASP A 153 13.52 0.27 10.67
N PRO A 154 14.15 -0.85 11.12
CA PRO A 154 13.43 -2.03 11.56
C PRO A 154 12.44 -1.79 12.71
N ALA A 155 12.75 -0.87 13.63
CA ALA A 155 11.86 -0.53 14.73
C ALA A 155 10.62 0.24 14.20
N GLU A 156 10.82 1.10 13.22
CA GLU A 156 9.72 1.80 12.55
C GLU A 156 8.85 0.82 11.75
N TYR A 157 9.44 -0.14 11.05
CA TYR A 157 8.68 -1.22 10.41
C TYR A 157 7.77 -1.94 11.39
N LEU A 158 8.28 -2.37 12.55
CA LEU A 158 7.49 -3.06 13.55
C LEU A 158 6.35 -2.20 14.09
N ARG A 159 6.62 -0.92 14.33
CA ARG A 159 5.60 0.06 14.75
C ARG A 159 4.50 0.23 13.71
N GLN A 160 4.87 0.39 12.43
CA GLN A 160 3.91 0.53 11.33
C GLN A 160 3.08 -0.74 11.14
N LYS A 161 3.70 -1.91 11.22
CA LYS A 161 3.01 -3.20 11.14
C LYS A 161 1.91 -3.32 12.22
N GLU A 162 2.22 -2.97 13.46
CA GLU A 162 1.25 -2.99 14.55
C GLU A 162 0.10 -2.02 14.30
N LEU A 163 0.40 -0.79 13.87
CA LEU A 163 -0.61 0.23 13.55
C LEU A 163 -1.51 -0.21 12.39
N LEU A 164 -0.94 -0.78 11.32
CA LEU A 164 -1.71 -1.26 10.17
C LEU A 164 -2.68 -2.38 10.55
N ILE A 165 -2.26 -3.30 11.42
CA ILE A 165 -3.14 -4.37 11.92
C ILE A 165 -4.29 -3.76 12.74
N LYS A 166 -3.99 -2.90 13.71
CA LYS A 166 -5.01 -2.21 14.53
C LYS A 166 -5.97 -1.37 13.68
N ALA A 167 -5.44 -0.62 12.71
CA ALA A 167 -6.23 0.21 11.81
C ALA A 167 -7.15 -0.63 10.92
N THR A 168 -6.65 -1.77 10.44
CA THR A 168 -7.45 -2.70 9.64
C THR A 168 -8.61 -3.30 10.44
N ASP A 169 -8.37 -3.66 11.69
CA ASP A 169 -9.42 -4.20 12.56
C ASP A 169 -10.49 -3.13 12.87
N LEU A 170 -10.08 -1.90 13.13
CA LEU A 170 -11.01 -0.77 13.29
C LEU A 170 -11.78 -0.48 12.00
N GLU A 171 -11.13 -0.50 10.84
CA GLU A 171 -11.79 -0.30 9.55
C GLU A 171 -12.84 -1.37 9.27
N LYS A 172 -12.56 -2.62 9.62
CA LYS A 172 -13.54 -3.72 9.49
C LYS A 172 -14.78 -3.51 10.36
N ILE A 173 -14.61 -2.93 11.54
CA ILE A 173 -15.70 -2.65 12.48
C ILE A 173 -16.49 -1.40 12.07
N ALA A 174 -15.79 -0.29 11.84
CA ALA A 174 -16.40 1.01 11.57
C ALA A 174 -16.96 1.12 10.14
N GLY A 175 -16.36 0.41 9.20
CA GLY A 175 -16.62 0.55 7.78
C GLY A 175 -15.99 1.82 7.21
N VAL A 176 -16.02 1.94 5.87
CA VAL A 176 -15.46 3.07 5.12
C VAL A 176 -16.38 3.46 3.97
N ALA A 177 -16.64 4.75 3.84
CA ALA A 177 -17.25 5.31 2.63
C ALA A 177 -16.17 5.45 1.55
N SER A 178 -16.36 4.79 0.41
CA SER A 178 -15.43 4.90 -0.71
C SER A 178 -15.65 6.22 -1.45
N MET A 179 -14.58 6.98 -1.63
CA MET A 179 -14.57 8.28 -2.28
C MET A 179 -13.49 8.38 -3.37
N GLU A 180 -13.20 9.59 -3.77
CA GLU A 180 -12.17 9.89 -4.74
C GLU A 180 -10.78 9.57 -4.24
N TYR A 181 -9.85 9.47 -5.17
CA TYR A 181 -8.43 9.30 -4.88
C TYR A 181 -7.89 10.51 -4.12
N ILE A 182 -7.18 10.24 -3.04
CA ILE A 182 -6.53 11.26 -2.23
C ILE A 182 -5.02 11.19 -2.48
N GLN A 183 -4.47 12.30 -2.96
CA GLN A 183 -3.03 12.43 -3.19
C GLN A 183 -2.25 12.43 -1.86
N PRO A 184 -1.01 11.92 -1.85
CA PRO A 184 -0.17 11.96 -0.66
C PRO A 184 0.18 13.40 -0.28
N SER A 185 0.21 13.67 1.02
CA SER A 185 0.67 14.94 1.56
C SER A 185 2.17 14.84 1.87
N ARG A 186 2.95 15.80 1.35
CA ARG A 186 4.38 15.91 1.59
C ARG A 186 4.69 17.11 2.50
N GLY A 187 5.89 17.12 3.12
CA GLY A 187 6.34 18.20 3.98
C GLY A 187 5.55 18.35 5.28
N ASP A 188 5.45 19.57 5.78
CA ASP A 188 4.92 19.89 7.13
C ASP A 188 3.40 19.85 7.23
N LEU A 189 2.68 19.60 6.13
CA LEU A 189 1.22 19.69 6.12
C LEU A 189 0.57 18.70 7.09
N LYS A 190 1.12 17.51 7.24
CA LYS A 190 0.64 16.50 8.19
C LYS A 190 0.72 17.02 9.63
N TYR A 191 1.85 17.61 10.01
CA TYR A 191 2.05 18.19 11.33
C TYR A 191 1.12 19.39 11.59
N ILE A 192 1.01 20.30 10.64
CA ILE A 192 0.12 21.46 10.72
C ILE A 192 -1.34 21.02 10.90
N THR A 193 -1.77 20.00 10.14
CA THR A 193 -3.11 19.45 10.23
C THR A 193 -3.37 18.78 11.58
N ALA A 194 -2.44 17.97 12.07
CA ALA A 194 -2.54 17.33 13.38
C ALA A 194 -2.63 18.38 14.50
N LYS A 195 -1.83 19.44 14.46
CA LYS A 195 -1.86 20.52 15.43
C LYS A 195 -3.21 21.27 15.43
N LYS A 196 -3.77 21.53 14.24
CA LYS A 196 -5.11 22.15 14.12
C LYS A 196 -6.20 21.23 14.68
N LEU A 197 -6.12 19.93 14.39
CA LEU A 197 -7.07 18.95 14.89
C LEU A 197 -7.01 18.85 16.41
N LEU A 198 -5.84 18.79 17.03
CA LEU A 198 -5.69 18.82 18.48
C LEU A 198 -6.31 20.06 19.11
N GLY A 199 -6.04 21.25 18.58
CA GLY A 199 -6.67 22.48 19.04
C GLY A 199 -8.20 22.46 18.92
N PHE A 200 -8.75 21.84 17.87
CA PHE A 200 -10.19 21.65 17.75
C PHE A 200 -10.74 20.71 18.83
N LEU A 201 -10.04 19.60 19.09
CA LEU A 201 -10.45 18.60 20.10
C LEU A 201 -10.41 19.14 21.53
N GLU A 202 -9.46 20.02 21.86
CA GLU A 202 -9.39 20.69 23.16
C GLU A 202 -10.62 21.55 23.48
N HIS A 203 -11.23 22.16 22.44
CA HIS A 203 -12.38 23.06 22.58
C HIS A 203 -13.73 22.35 22.47
N ASN A 204 -13.77 21.16 21.84
CA ASN A 204 -15.01 20.46 21.55
C ASN A 204 -15.05 19.12 22.28
N LYS A 205 -16.05 18.92 23.12
CA LYS A 205 -16.20 17.71 23.95
C LYS A 205 -16.88 16.55 23.25
N LYS A 206 -17.57 16.80 22.13
CA LYS A 206 -18.27 15.80 21.34
C LYS A 206 -17.98 16.00 19.86
N GLY A 207 -17.84 14.91 19.13
CA GLY A 207 -17.60 14.94 17.70
C GLY A 207 -18.04 13.66 17.02
N VAL A 208 -18.17 13.74 15.70
CA VAL A 208 -18.40 12.58 14.83
C VAL A 208 -17.18 12.43 13.92
N VAL A 209 -16.63 11.23 13.86
CA VAL A 209 -15.56 10.90 12.93
C VAL A 209 -16.16 10.18 11.74
N VAL A 210 -16.01 10.76 10.55
CA VAL A 210 -16.40 10.13 9.29
C VAL A 210 -15.14 9.64 8.57
N LEU A 211 -14.97 8.33 8.47
CA LEU A 211 -13.87 7.72 7.75
C LEU A 211 -14.21 7.64 6.26
N ASN A 212 -13.65 8.56 5.49
CA ASN A 212 -13.93 8.74 4.08
C ASN A 212 -12.65 8.59 3.25
N ALA A 213 -12.43 7.42 2.70
CA ALA A 213 -11.22 7.08 1.95
C ALA A 213 -11.47 6.10 0.82
N LYS A 214 -10.53 6.01 -0.11
CA LYS A 214 -10.54 4.90 -1.07
C LYS A 214 -10.31 3.58 -0.34
N LYS A 215 -10.97 2.57 -0.84
CA LYS A 215 -10.95 1.24 -0.25
C LYS A 215 -9.54 0.63 -0.22
N GLU A 216 -8.74 0.94 -1.24
CA GLU A 216 -7.36 0.50 -1.38
C GLU A 216 -6.44 0.98 -0.27
N THR A 217 -6.74 2.15 0.29
CA THR A 217 -5.93 2.80 1.33
C THR A 217 -6.72 3.08 2.61
N ALA A 218 -7.90 2.47 2.78
CA ALA A 218 -8.79 2.72 3.91
C ALA A 218 -8.11 2.45 5.25
N TYR A 219 -7.27 1.43 5.34
CA TYR A 219 -6.50 1.11 6.54
C TYR A 219 -5.52 2.22 6.96
N GLN A 220 -4.99 2.99 6.01
CA GLN A 220 -4.10 4.13 6.32
C GLN A 220 -4.87 5.29 6.96
N PHE A 221 -6.16 5.41 6.69
CA PHE A 221 -7.00 6.45 7.28
C PHE A 221 -7.67 5.99 8.57
N ALA A 222 -7.81 4.69 8.77
CA ALA A 222 -8.40 4.13 9.99
C ALA A 222 -7.50 4.29 11.21
N ASP A 223 -6.20 4.46 11.04
CA ASP A 223 -5.24 4.70 12.14
C ASP A 223 -5.54 6.00 12.89
N ILE A 224 -6.15 6.99 12.25
CA ILE A 224 -6.60 8.22 12.92
C ILE A 224 -7.59 7.92 14.06
N LEU A 225 -8.38 6.86 13.93
CA LEU A 225 -9.32 6.44 14.97
C LEU A 225 -8.58 5.97 16.23
N ILE A 226 -7.41 5.35 16.08
CA ILE A 226 -6.55 4.94 17.19
C ILE A 226 -6.02 6.18 17.91
N ALA A 227 -5.47 7.14 17.15
CA ALA A 227 -4.94 8.39 17.69
C ALA A 227 -6.03 9.22 18.37
N LEU A 228 -7.17 9.38 17.73
CA LEU A 228 -8.30 10.13 18.29
C LEU A 228 -8.86 9.49 19.56
N SER A 229 -8.91 8.15 19.63
CA SER A 229 -9.36 7.45 20.84
C SER A 229 -8.42 7.67 22.02
N ALA A 230 -7.10 7.67 21.78
CA ALA A 230 -6.10 7.95 22.81
C ALA A 230 -6.23 9.40 23.31
N VAL A 231 -6.25 10.37 22.41
CA VAL A 231 -6.37 11.81 22.74
C VAL A 231 -7.70 12.09 23.44
N ALA A 232 -8.80 11.48 22.97
CA ALA A 232 -10.12 11.66 23.61
C ALA A 232 -10.12 11.15 25.06
N GLY A 233 -9.46 10.02 25.33
CA GLY A 233 -9.29 9.48 26.68
C GLY A 233 -8.56 10.46 27.60
N GLU A 234 -7.46 11.06 27.12
CA GLU A 234 -6.68 12.05 27.88
C GLU A 234 -7.44 13.36 28.12
N LEU A 235 -8.20 13.83 27.13
CA LEU A 235 -8.98 15.07 27.23
C LEU A 235 -10.34 14.89 27.89
N GLY A 236 -10.76 13.67 28.19
CA GLY A 236 -12.09 13.36 28.71
C GLY A 236 -13.21 13.67 27.73
N ASN A 237 -12.95 13.53 26.44
CA ASN A 237 -13.90 13.82 25.36
C ASN A 237 -14.66 12.54 24.93
N GLU A 238 -15.90 12.73 24.50
CA GLU A 238 -16.73 11.68 23.93
C GLU A 238 -16.86 11.87 22.41
N TYR A 239 -16.56 10.82 21.65
CA TYR A 239 -16.77 10.78 20.20
C TYR A 239 -17.77 9.70 19.84
N LEU A 240 -18.70 10.03 18.97
CA LEU A 240 -19.60 9.07 18.37
C LEU A 240 -18.80 8.27 17.33
N LYS A 241 -18.85 6.94 17.47
CA LYS A 241 -18.24 6.00 16.53
C LYS A 241 -19.12 5.79 15.32
#